data_875e1127e06068db0dc2bac912dca8b8
#
_entry.id   875e1127e06068db0dc2bac912dca8b8
#
_cell.length_a   1.000
_cell.length_b   1.000
_cell.length_c   1.000
_cell.angle_alpha   90.00
_cell.angle_beta   90.00
_cell.angle_gamma   90.00
#
_symmetry.space_group_name_H-M   'P 1'
#
loop_
_entity.id
_entity.type
_entity.pdbx_description
1 polymer ?
#
loop_
_entity_poly.entity_id
_entity_poly.type
_entity_poly.pdbx_seq_one_letter_code
_entity_poly.pdbx_strand_id
1 'polypeptide(L)'
;MKEALQLRQSSTSHSEEEKMEVDQSPAGGGEGKTEVGGEKMEGGNSLLDQVVERHGKEVRKATSTETAQHQAKLFIEQKLRELLPDEKHHQDERVRSYINKSVELCLFMCMQDPPMELVFPKKGDTIDKALFSHHGRKGKFADTCVWAAMLLHKDGPLVCKGYVLPEEKRK
;
A
#
# COMPACT_ATOMS: atom_id res chain seq x y z
N MET A 1 23.95 16.93 -3.94
CA MET A 1 22.58 16.57 -3.50
C MET A 1 21.53 16.44 -4.64
N LYS A 2 21.95 16.44 -5.93
CA LYS A 2 21.04 16.33 -7.10
C LYS A 2 20.99 14.92 -7.73
N GLU A 3 21.96 14.06 -7.45
CA GLU A 3 22.06 12.74 -8.11
C GLU A 3 21.34 11.58 -7.43
N ALA A 4 20.99 11.69 -6.17
CA ALA A 4 20.37 10.58 -5.42
C ALA A 4 18.87 10.35 -5.71
N LEU A 5 18.23 11.23 -6.50
CA LEU A 5 16.79 11.16 -6.80
C LEU A 5 16.44 10.53 -8.16
N GLN A 6 17.44 10.24 -8.99
CA GLN A 6 17.21 9.75 -10.37
C GLN A 6 17.15 8.22 -10.52
N LEU A 7 17.49 7.44 -9.49
CA LEU A 7 17.62 5.98 -9.59
C LEU A 7 16.32 5.19 -9.34
N ARG A 8 15.16 5.83 -9.21
CA ARG A 8 13.91 5.15 -8.87
C ARG A 8 12.94 4.88 -10.03
N GLN A 9 13.35 5.03 -11.29
CA GLN A 9 12.40 4.91 -12.42
C GLN A 9 12.64 3.75 -13.40
N SER A 10 13.49 2.79 -13.11
CA SER A 10 13.75 1.69 -14.06
C SER A 10 13.57 0.31 -13.45
N SER A 11 12.36 -0.08 -13.18
CA SER A 11 12.01 -1.52 -13.08
C SER A 11 10.50 -1.72 -13.04
N THR A 12 9.85 -1.61 -14.19
CA THR A 12 8.59 -2.31 -14.50
C THR A 12 8.42 -2.33 -16.01
N SER A 13 8.81 -3.42 -16.62
CA SER A 13 8.18 -3.94 -17.84
C SER A 13 8.84 -5.26 -18.21
N HIS A 14 8.16 -6.34 -18.03
CA HIS A 14 7.99 -7.45 -18.97
C HIS A 14 7.16 -8.53 -18.28
N SER A 15 5.92 -8.65 -18.67
CA SER A 15 5.17 -9.88 -18.58
C SER A 15 4.67 -10.20 -19.97
N GLU A 16 5.27 -11.23 -20.56
CA GLU A 16 4.89 -11.82 -21.82
C GLU A 16 3.54 -12.53 -21.67
N GLU A 17 2.61 -12.21 -22.56
CA GLU A 17 1.36 -12.92 -22.72
C GLU A 17 1.64 -14.21 -23.51
N GLU A 18 1.51 -15.35 -22.87
CA GLU A 18 1.49 -16.66 -23.54
C GLU A 18 0.05 -17.03 -23.87
N LYS A 19 -0.29 -16.96 -25.18
CA LYS A 19 -1.54 -17.45 -25.75
C LYS A 19 -1.53 -18.97 -25.80
N MET A 20 -2.43 -19.62 -25.04
CA MET A 20 -2.78 -21.03 -25.29
C MET A 20 -3.98 -21.12 -26.22
N GLU A 21 -3.74 -21.70 -27.40
CA GLU A 21 -4.78 -22.17 -28.32
C GLU A 21 -5.48 -23.40 -27.75
N VAL A 22 -6.80 -23.36 -27.73
CA VAL A 22 -7.66 -24.50 -27.39
C VAL A 22 -8.14 -25.14 -28.68
N ASP A 23 -7.73 -26.37 -28.90
CA ASP A 23 -8.20 -27.22 -29.99
C ASP A 23 -9.61 -27.78 -29.70
N GLN A 24 -10.46 -27.79 -30.73
CA GLN A 24 -11.83 -28.26 -30.72
C GLN A 24 -11.95 -29.66 -31.32
N SER A 25 -12.71 -30.52 -30.67
CA SER A 25 -13.82 -31.30 -31.28
C SER A 25 -13.83 -32.81 -30.94
N PRO A 26 -14.91 -33.57 -31.30
CA PRO A 26 -16.24 -33.53 -30.67
C PRO A 26 -16.83 -34.92 -30.31
N ALA A 27 -18.00 -34.87 -29.68
CA ALA A 27 -19.11 -35.84 -29.77
C ALA A 27 -19.05 -37.17 -28.97
N GLY A 28 -20.16 -37.37 -28.23
CA GLY A 28 -20.60 -38.68 -27.79
C GLY A 28 -21.61 -38.63 -26.63
N GLY A 29 -22.88 -38.86 -26.94
CA GLY A 29 -24.05 -38.72 -26.09
C GLY A 29 -24.14 -39.69 -24.92
N GLY A 30 -25.07 -39.41 -24.01
CA GLY A 30 -25.47 -40.27 -22.93
C GLY A 30 -26.44 -39.54 -21.98
N GLU A 31 -27.73 -39.76 -22.15
CA GLU A 31 -28.78 -39.32 -21.27
C GLU A 31 -28.65 -39.97 -19.88
N GLY A 32 -28.73 -39.16 -18.85
CA GLY A 32 -28.83 -39.62 -17.47
C GLY A 32 -29.33 -38.49 -16.58
N LYS A 33 -30.68 -38.31 -16.53
CA LYS A 33 -31.33 -37.46 -15.53
C LYS A 33 -31.06 -38.03 -14.16
N THR A 34 -30.37 -37.27 -13.33
CA THR A 34 -30.49 -37.38 -11.87
C THR A 34 -30.52 -35.95 -11.32
N GLU A 35 -31.72 -35.49 -11.03
CA GLU A 35 -31.92 -34.26 -10.26
C GLU A 35 -31.46 -34.52 -8.83
N VAL A 36 -30.28 -34.06 -8.49
CA VAL A 36 -29.89 -33.87 -7.11
C VAL A 36 -30.03 -32.38 -6.84
N GLY A 37 -31.07 -32.05 -6.07
CA GLY A 37 -31.32 -30.72 -5.56
C GLY A 37 -30.07 -30.22 -4.81
N GLY A 38 -29.29 -29.37 -5.46
CA GLY A 38 -28.24 -28.59 -4.84
C GLY A 38 -28.92 -27.49 -4.02
N GLU A 39 -29.14 -27.71 -2.75
CA GLU A 39 -29.39 -26.63 -1.81
C GLU A 39 -28.19 -25.68 -1.88
N LYS A 40 -28.43 -24.49 -2.44
CA LYS A 40 -27.58 -23.35 -2.24
C LYS A 40 -27.52 -23.09 -0.74
N MET A 41 -26.49 -23.56 -0.08
CA MET A 41 -26.12 -23.03 1.22
C MET A 41 -25.74 -21.56 1.01
N GLU A 42 -26.71 -20.67 1.24
CA GLU A 42 -26.43 -19.25 1.48
C GLU A 42 -25.48 -19.21 2.66
N GLY A 43 -24.26 -18.63 2.39
CA GLY A 43 -23.15 -18.57 3.32
C GLY A 43 -23.53 -17.79 4.57
N GLY A 44 -24.06 -18.47 5.55
CA GLY A 44 -24.04 -17.97 6.91
C GLY A 44 -22.58 -17.92 7.36
N ASN A 45 -22.11 -16.74 7.79
CA ASN A 45 -20.80 -16.59 8.40
C ASN A 45 -20.62 -17.71 9.41
N SER A 46 -19.60 -18.55 9.20
CA SER A 46 -19.25 -19.62 10.13
C SER A 46 -19.10 -19.02 11.54
N LEU A 47 -19.42 -19.79 12.57
CA LEU A 47 -19.20 -19.37 13.96
C LEU A 47 -17.75 -18.92 14.17
N LEU A 48 -16.81 -19.53 13.43
CA LEU A 48 -15.42 -19.17 13.40
C LEU A 48 -15.21 -17.74 12.82
N ASP A 49 -15.88 -17.40 11.71
CA ASP A 49 -15.80 -16.07 11.11
C ASP A 49 -16.31 -14.99 12.06
N GLN A 50 -17.40 -15.25 12.76
CA GLN A 50 -17.95 -14.33 13.77
C GLN A 50 -17.00 -14.15 14.96
N VAL A 51 -16.33 -15.21 15.40
CA VAL A 51 -15.32 -15.15 16.46
C VAL A 51 -14.09 -14.38 15.98
N VAL A 52 -13.60 -14.64 14.76
CA VAL A 52 -12.47 -13.93 14.16
C VAL A 52 -12.81 -12.45 13.97
N GLU A 53 -14.00 -12.12 13.50
CA GLU A 53 -14.43 -10.72 13.32
C GLU A 53 -14.51 -10.00 14.67
N ARG A 54 -15.08 -10.64 15.69
CA ARG A 54 -15.24 -10.05 17.03
C ARG A 54 -13.91 -9.86 17.77
N HIS A 55 -13.04 -10.86 17.75
CA HIS A 55 -11.80 -10.86 18.52
C HIS A 55 -10.54 -10.48 17.71
N GLY A 56 -10.61 -10.48 16.38
CA GLY A 56 -9.49 -10.18 15.52
C GLY A 56 -8.88 -8.78 15.76
N LYS A 57 -9.73 -7.80 16.09
CA LYS A 57 -9.27 -6.45 16.45
C LYS A 57 -8.47 -6.43 17.76
N GLU A 58 -8.95 -7.15 18.76
CA GLU A 58 -8.29 -7.24 20.07
C GLU A 58 -6.95 -7.96 19.97
N VAL A 59 -6.89 -9.06 19.21
CA VAL A 59 -5.65 -9.79 18.96
C VAL A 59 -4.64 -8.91 18.21
N ARG A 60 -5.04 -8.25 17.12
CA ARG A 60 -4.17 -7.31 16.39
C ARG A 60 -3.64 -6.19 17.29
N LYS A 61 -4.50 -5.64 18.16
CA LYS A 61 -4.11 -4.59 19.10
C LYS A 61 -3.14 -5.12 20.15
N ALA A 62 -3.39 -6.31 20.70
CA ALA A 62 -2.53 -6.92 21.70
C ALA A 62 -1.13 -7.27 21.17
N THR A 63 -1.02 -7.70 19.90
CA THR A 63 0.25 -8.08 19.26
C THR A 63 0.92 -6.94 18.49
N SER A 64 0.32 -5.74 18.49
CA SER A 64 0.76 -4.61 17.64
C SER A 64 2.21 -4.19 17.89
N THR A 65 2.62 -4.11 19.15
CA THR A 65 3.97 -3.67 19.52
C THR A 65 5.03 -4.66 19.03
N GLU A 66 4.82 -5.95 19.27
CA GLU A 66 5.74 -7.00 18.81
C GLU A 66 5.80 -7.07 17.30
N THR A 67 4.65 -6.97 16.65
CA THR A 67 4.55 -6.94 15.18
C THR A 67 5.30 -5.72 14.61
N ALA A 68 5.15 -4.54 15.21
CA ALA A 68 5.85 -3.34 14.76
C ALA A 68 7.37 -3.49 14.91
N GLN A 69 7.85 -4.01 16.03
CA GLN A 69 9.28 -4.25 16.26
C GLN A 69 9.85 -5.25 15.24
N HIS A 70 9.12 -6.34 14.98
CA HIS A 70 9.53 -7.33 14.01
C HIS A 70 9.60 -6.73 12.58
N GLN A 71 8.57 -5.99 12.16
CA GLN A 71 8.52 -5.33 10.85
C GLN A 71 9.61 -4.26 10.70
N ALA A 72 9.89 -3.48 11.74
CA ALA A 72 10.97 -2.51 11.73
C ALA A 72 12.34 -3.17 11.58
N LYS A 73 12.57 -4.29 12.25
CA LYS A 73 13.80 -5.08 12.11
C LYS A 73 13.96 -5.59 10.67
N LEU A 74 12.92 -6.19 10.10
CA LEU A 74 12.93 -6.65 8.72
C LEU A 74 13.20 -5.51 7.73
N PHE A 75 12.59 -4.35 7.94
CA PHE A 75 12.82 -3.17 7.09
C PHE A 75 14.28 -2.71 7.15
N ILE A 76 14.86 -2.65 8.34
CA ILE A 76 16.27 -2.26 8.54
C ILE A 76 17.21 -3.26 7.83
N GLU A 77 16.95 -4.54 7.98
CA GLU A 77 17.79 -5.59 7.38
C GLU A 77 17.69 -5.64 5.85
N GLN A 78 16.50 -5.46 5.30
CA GLN A 78 16.23 -5.67 3.88
C GLN A 78 16.25 -4.41 3.03
N LYS A 79 15.85 -3.26 3.57
CA LYS A 79 15.60 -2.04 2.80
C LYS A 79 16.49 -0.86 3.15
N LEU A 80 17.05 -0.82 4.35
CA LEU A 80 17.80 0.35 4.79
C LEU A 80 19.01 0.64 3.89
N ARG A 81 19.74 -0.40 3.48
CA ARG A 81 20.92 -0.25 2.61
C ARG A 81 20.57 0.27 1.21
N GLU A 82 19.40 -0.13 0.70
CA GLU A 82 18.91 0.33 -0.61
C GLU A 82 18.53 1.82 -0.55
N LEU A 83 17.92 2.25 0.56
CA LEU A 83 17.39 3.61 0.72
C LEU A 83 18.46 4.61 1.17
N LEU A 84 19.39 4.18 1.99
CA LEU A 84 20.48 4.98 2.53
C LEU A 84 21.81 4.26 2.27
N PRO A 85 22.46 4.51 1.12
CA PRO A 85 23.72 3.84 0.74
C PRO A 85 24.90 4.14 1.67
N ASP A 86 24.91 5.28 2.39
CA ASP A 86 25.98 5.63 3.32
C ASP A 86 25.82 4.81 4.63
N GLU A 87 26.77 3.91 4.87
CA GLU A 87 26.79 3.01 6.02
C GLU A 87 26.75 3.71 7.39
N LYS A 88 27.23 4.98 7.45
CA LYS A 88 27.20 5.77 8.69
C LYS A 88 25.77 5.91 9.24
N HIS A 89 24.77 5.94 8.35
CA HIS A 89 23.37 6.06 8.75
C HIS A 89 22.78 4.75 9.27
N HIS A 90 23.37 3.60 8.96
CA HIS A 90 22.82 2.31 9.37
C HIS A 90 22.95 2.05 10.86
N GLN A 91 23.96 2.64 11.49
CA GLN A 91 24.22 2.52 12.93
C GLN A 91 23.72 3.73 13.73
N ASP A 92 23.23 4.79 13.05
CA ASP A 92 22.72 5.98 13.72
C ASP A 92 21.40 5.63 14.46
N GLU A 93 21.42 5.76 15.78
CA GLU A 93 20.27 5.46 16.63
C GLU A 93 19.05 6.34 16.30
N ARG A 94 19.27 7.58 15.85
CA ARG A 94 18.20 8.48 15.43
C ARG A 94 17.48 7.94 14.19
N VAL A 95 18.21 7.39 13.22
CA VAL A 95 17.64 6.75 12.03
C VAL A 95 16.83 5.51 12.41
N ARG A 96 17.39 4.68 13.28
CA ARG A 96 16.70 3.48 13.78
C ARG A 96 15.44 3.83 14.56
N SER A 97 15.53 4.82 15.46
CA SER A 97 14.38 5.30 16.22
C SER A 97 13.29 5.86 15.31
N TYR A 98 13.66 6.63 14.28
CA TYR A 98 12.72 7.13 13.28
C TYR A 98 12.04 5.99 12.53
N ILE A 99 12.77 4.97 12.07
CA ILE A 99 12.19 3.81 11.38
C ILE A 99 11.22 3.07 12.30
N ASN A 100 11.62 2.79 13.56
CA ASN A 100 10.77 2.10 14.52
C ASN A 100 9.44 2.84 14.72
N LYS A 101 9.50 4.16 14.93
CA LYS A 101 8.29 4.99 15.12
C LYS A 101 7.43 5.09 13.85
N SER A 102 8.05 5.16 12.69
CA SER A 102 7.33 5.18 11.42
C SER A 102 6.60 3.87 11.16
N VAL A 103 7.25 2.73 11.40
CA VAL A 103 6.63 1.40 11.25
C VAL A 103 5.49 1.21 12.26
N GLU A 104 5.69 1.61 13.53
CA GLU A 104 4.64 1.57 14.55
C GLU A 104 3.41 2.37 14.12
N LEU A 105 3.62 3.61 13.65
CA LEU A 105 2.54 4.47 13.18
C LEU A 105 1.81 3.87 11.97
N CYS A 106 2.55 3.40 10.97
CA CYS A 106 1.97 2.77 9.79
C CYS A 106 1.15 1.53 10.15
N LEU A 107 1.64 0.72 11.09
CA LEU A 107 0.89 -0.44 11.57
C LEU A 107 -0.42 -0.02 12.25
N PHE A 108 -0.40 0.99 13.10
CA PHE A 108 -1.62 1.53 13.72
C PHE A 108 -2.61 2.06 12.69
N MET A 109 -2.13 2.72 11.63
CA MET A 109 -2.99 3.18 10.53
C MET A 109 -3.65 2.01 9.79
N CYS A 110 -2.89 0.94 9.52
CA CYS A 110 -3.41 -0.27 8.88
C CYS A 110 -4.40 -1.06 9.76
N MET A 111 -4.28 -0.95 11.08
CA MET A 111 -5.16 -1.65 12.03
C MET A 111 -6.49 -0.94 12.30
N GLN A 112 -6.65 0.29 11.81
CA GLN A 112 -7.94 0.97 11.88
C GLN A 112 -8.99 0.19 11.07
N ASP A 113 -10.26 0.38 11.39
CA ASP A 113 -11.35 -0.25 10.68
C ASP A 113 -12.44 0.79 10.35
N PRO A 114 -12.53 1.19 9.09
CA PRO A 114 -11.64 0.84 7.97
C PRO A 114 -10.21 1.40 8.11
N PRO A 115 -9.21 0.79 7.41
CA PRO A 115 -7.82 1.26 7.44
C PRO A 115 -7.68 2.69 6.91
N MET A 116 -6.74 3.44 7.49
CA MET A 116 -6.38 4.77 6.99
C MET A 116 -5.66 4.67 5.64
N GLU A 117 -5.78 5.70 4.82
CA GLU A 117 -5.18 5.75 3.48
C GLU A 117 -4.19 6.90 3.35
N LEU A 118 -3.04 6.61 2.71
CA LEU A 118 -2.07 7.62 2.29
C LEU A 118 -2.18 7.84 0.78
N VAL A 119 -2.41 9.09 0.37
CA VAL A 119 -2.53 9.48 -1.02
C VAL A 119 -1.24 10.14 -1.50
N PHE A 120 -0.65 9.60 -2.56
CA PHE A 120 0.56 10.09 -3.21
C PHE A 120 0.23 10.54 -4.64
N PRO A 121 0.42 11.81 -4.99
CA PRO A 121 0.29 12.26 -6.36
C PRO A 121 1.47 11.71 -7.18
N LYS A 122 1.20 11.32 -8.41
CA LYS A 122 2.24 10.93 -9.36
C LYS A 122 2.82 12.19 -10.02
N LYS A 123 4.05 12.07 -10.54
CA LYS A 123 4.66 13.13 -11.33
C LYS A 123 3.79 13.43 -12.55
N GLY A 124 3.50 14.71 -12.79
CA GLY A 124 2.62 15.18 -13.86
C GLY A 124 1.13 15.25 -13.51
N ASP A 125 0.71 14.69 -12.37
CA ASP A 125 -0.68 14.82 -11.93
C ASP A 125 -1.04 16.27 -11.62
N THR A 126 -2.28 16.65 -11.89
CA THR A 126 -2.81 17.94 -11.44
C THR A 126 -2.91 17.96 -9.91
N ILE A 127 -2.33 18.98 -9.28
CA ILE A 127 -2.34 19.11 -7.83
C ILE A 127 -3.74 19.45 -7.33
N ASP A 128 -4.36 18.51 -6.64
CA ASP A 128 -5.59 18.74 -5.92
C ASP A 128 -5.33 19.58 -4.66
N LYS A 129 -5.83 20.82 -4.65
CA LYS A 129 -5.67 21.75 -3.52
C LYS A 129 -6.48 21.35 -2.28
N ALA A 130 -7.48 20.48 -2.43
CA ALA A 130 -8.19 19.93 -1.27
C ALA A 130 -7.26 19.01 -0.47
N LEU A 131 -6.46 18.19 -1.16
CA LEU A 131 -5.58 17.21 -0.56
C LEU A 131 -4.16 17.71 -0.30
N PHE A 132 -3.65 18.65 -1.14
CA PHE A 132 -2.25 19.04 -1.12
C PHE A 132 -2.02 20.54 -1.00
N SER A 133 -0.98 20.88 -0.26
CA SER A 133 -0.37 22.20 -0.22
C SER A 133 0.90 22.24 -1.04
N HIS A 134 1.22 23.39 -1.61
CA HIS A 134 2.47 23.57 -2.35
C HIS A 134 3.66 23.68 -1.39
N HIS A 135 4.76 23.00 -1.74
CA HIS A 135 6.04 23.14 -1.06
C HIS A 135 7.00 24.00 -1.90
N GLY A 136 7.50 25.07 -1.31
CA GLY A 136 8.49 25.96 -1.94
C GLY A 136 7.95 26.85 -3.05
N ARG A 137 7.47 26.30 -4.15
CA ARG A 137 7.00 27.03 -5.34
C ARG A 137 5.54 26.72 -5.67
N LYS A 138 4.89 27.61 -6.44
CA LYS A 138 3.53 27.39 -6.93
C LYS A 138 3.55 26.79 -8.33
N GLY A 139 2.64 25.87 -8.61
CA GLY A 139 2.49 25.21 -9.91
C GLY A 139 1.16 24.48 -10.03
N LYS A 140 0.88 23.94 -11.21
CA LYS A 140 -0.36 23.22 -11.49
C LYS A 140 -0.17 21.71 -11.42
N PHE A 141 1.03 21.23 -11.81
CA PHE A 141 1.33 19.82 -11.90
C PHE A 141 2.35 19.41 -10.83
N ALA A 142 2.22 18.20 -10.31
CA ALA A 142 3.12 17.63 -9.31
C ALA A 142 4.43 17.17 -9.96
N ASP A 143 5.56 17.53 -9.35
CA ASP A 143 6.88 16.98 -9.69
C ASP A 143 7.28 15.92 -8.65
N THR A 144 7.23 16.29 -7.38
CA THR A 144 7.65 15.40 -6.29
C THR A 144 6.68 15.51 -5.12
N CYS A 145 6.22 14.36 -4.63
CA CYS A 145 5.49 14.29 -3.36
C CYS A 145 6.49 14.42 -2.21
N VAL A 146 6.39 15.50 -1.45
CA VAL A 146 7.23 15.74 -0.26
C VAL A 146 6.64 15.03 0.94
N TRP A 147 5.31 15.08 1.07
CA TRP A 147 4.55 14.46 2.14
C TRP A 147 3.19 14.01 1.62
N ALA A 148 2.80 12.76 1.90
CA ALA A 148 1.51 12.22 1.50
C ALA A 148 0.35 12.93 2.19
N ALA A 149 -0.79 13.05 1.52
CA ALA A 149 -2.04 13.37 2.19
C ALA A 149 -2.56 12.14 2.93
N MET A 150 -3.20 12.35 4.08
CA MET A 150 -3.73 11.27 4.91
C MET A 150 -5.25 11.38 4.99
N LEU A 151 -5.93 10.32 4.62
CA LEU A 151 -7.37 10.17 4.74
C LEU A 151 -7.69 9.24 5.91
N LEU A 152 -8.83 9.47 6.55
CA LEU A 152 -9.31 8.61 7.65
C LEU A 152 -9.57 7.17 7.19
N HIS A 153 -9.99 7.00 5.94
CA HIS A 153 -10.15 5.74 5.23
C HIS A 153 -10.22 6.02 3.73
N LYS A 154 -10.29 4.98 2.91
CA LYS A 154 -10.47 5.12 1.46
C LYS A 154 -11.70 5.99 1.16
N ASP A 155 -11.50 7.00 0.33
CA ASP A 155 -12.54 7.99 -0.05
C ASP A 155 -13.17 8.73 1.15
N GLY A 156 -12.51 8.70 2.30
CA GLY A 156 -12.97 9.32 3.54
C GLY A 156 -12.47 10.77 3.72
N PRO A 157 -12.79 11.36 4.88
CA PRO A 157 -12.40 12.74 5.17
C PRO A 157 -10.88 12.88 5.30
N LEU A 158 -10.39 14.05 4.88
CA LEU A 158 -8.99 14.42 5.02
C LEU A 158 -8.61 14.63 6.48
N VAL A 159 -7.60 13.90 6.94
CA VAL A 159 -7.00 14.05 8.28
C VAL A 159 -5.86 15.06 8.26
N CYS A 160 -4.97 14.94 7.27
CA CYS A 160 -3.82 15.82 7.12
C CYS A 160 -3.50 16.06 5.65
N LYS A 161 -3.30 17.34 5.27
CA LYS A 161 -2.87 17.67 3.90
C LYS A 161 -1.44 17.21 3.65
N GLY A 162 -1.24 16.68 2.44
CA GLY A 162 0.09 16.44 1.92
C GLY A 162 0.79 17.70 1.41
N TYR A 163 2.07 17.57 1.11
CA TYR A 163 2.88 18.62 0.50
C TYR A 163 3.49 18.12 -0.81
N VAL A 164 3.37 18.92 -1.85
CA VAL A 164 3.85 18.61 -3.19
C VAL A 164 4.75 19.73 -3.69
N LEU A 165 5.90 19.36 -4.23
CA LEU A 165 6.75 20.24 -4.99
C LEU A 165 6.23 20.26 -6.44
N PRO A 166 5.72 21.41 -6.93
CA PRO A 166 5.23 21.50 -8.30
C PRO A 166 6.35 21.48 -9.35
N GLU A 167 6.01 21.12 -10.59
CA GLU A 167 6.91 21.21 -11.72
C GLU A 167 7.41 22.66 -11.94
N GLU A 168 8.65 22.77 -12.40
CA GLU A 168 9.17 24.08 -12.84
C GLU A 168 8.47 24.51 -14.12
N LYS A 169 8.03 25.77 -14.14
CA LYS A 169 7.57 26.35 -15.40
C LYS A 169 8.73 26.35 -16.38
N ARG A 170 8.65 25.58 -17.45
CA ARG A 170 9.55 25.73 -18.58
C ARG A 170 9.34 27.12 -19.13
N LYS A 171 10.42 27.96 -19.10
CA LYS A 171 10.44 29.28 -19.73
C LYS A 171 10.50 29.11 -21.23
#